data_cab6991b8048e7520b54b7e7f652763b
#
_entry.id   cab6991b8048e7520b54b7e7f652763b
#
_cell.length_a   1.000
_cell.length_b   1.000
_cell.length_c   1.000
_cell.angle_alpha   90.00
_cell.angle_beta   90.00
_cell.angle_gamma   90.00
#
_symmetry.space_group_name_H-M   'P 1'
#
loop_
_entity.id
_entity.type
_entity.pdbx_description
1 polymer ?
#
loop_
_entity_poly.entity_id
_entity_poly.type
_entity_poly.pdbx_seq_one_letter_code
_entity_poly.pdbx_strand_id
1 'polypeptide(L)'
;PSPFGRRHLAPAIAEFLRANPGLDVQLRLIDSFIDLQGEHLGEVDIVVRIGPLPDSRLVATPLASMTRIVCASLEYLRRRGIPRSPLELEQHDGLDWDSLAPPYAWRFEVDGKLQLCKPKRLRQTSNNAETLLFSALAGLGVAHLPTWMSSEHLQRGELIPLFCEQGLPPVEPVSIYALRLEREASPR
;
A
#
# COMPACT_ATOMS: atom_id res chain seq x y z
N PRO A 1 -6.58 -5.65 1.82
CA PRO A 1 -5.72 -5.24 2.94
C PRO A 1 -6.55 -4.61 4.06
N SER A 2 -6.26 -4.99 5.32
CA SER A 2 -7.07 -4.59 6.47
C SER A 2 -7.14 -3.08 6.70
N PRO A 3 -6.05 -2.30 6.62
CA PRO A 3 -6.14 -0.86 6.84
C PRO A 3 -7.01 -0.15 5.81
N PHE A 4 -6.87 -0.53 4.53
CA PHE A 4 -7.70 0.03 3.46
C PHE A 4 -9.17 -0.35 3.63
N GLY A 5 -9.44 -1.61 3.95
CA GLY A 5 -10.79 -2.11 4.19
C GLY A 5 -11.50 -1.37 5.33
N ARG A 6 -10.80 -1.16 6.46
CA ARG A 6 -11.36 -0.41 7.59
C ARG A 6 -11.65 1.05 7.24
N ARG A 7 -10.71 1.72 6.57
CA ARG A 7 -10.80 3.17 6.34
C ARG A 7 -11.74 3.54 5.19
N HIS A 8 -11.80 2.72 4.15
CA HIS A 8 -12.50 3.06 2.90
C HIS A 8 -13.68 2.15 2.58
N LEU A 9 -13.53 0.82 2.75
CA LEU A 9 -14.60 -0.10 2.39
C LEU A 9 -15.70 -0.18 3.46
N ALA A 10 -15.34 -0.25 4.73
CA ALA A 10 -16.34 -0.41 5.79
C ALA A 10 -17.34 0.76 5.84
N PRO A 11 -16.94 2.04 5.75
CA PRO A 11 -17.90 3.14 5.67
C PRO A 11 -18.78 3.08 4.42
N ALA A 12 -18.20 2.77 3.26
CA ALA A 12 -18.94 2.67 2.00
C ALA A 12 -19.96 1.52 2.03
N ILE A 13 -19.58 0.37 2.60
CA ILE A 13 -20.49 -0.77 2.79
C ILE A 13 -21.64 -0.40 3.73
N ALA A 14 -21.36 0.31 4.83
CA ALA A 14 -22.41 0.75 5.75
C ALA A 14 -23.43 1.68 5.08
N GLU A 15 -22.98 2.59 4.23
CA GLU A 15 -23.83 3.46 3.44
C GLU A 15 -24.65 2.68 2.40
N PHE A 16 -23.99 1.74 1.71
CA PHE A 16 -24.62 0.86 0.73
C PHE A 16 -25.73 0.00 1.37
N LEU A 17 -25.48 -0.62 2.51
CA LEU A 17 -26.46 -1.45 3.23
C LEU A 17 -27.66 -0.61 3.72
N ARG A 18 -27.42 0.62 4.16
CA ARG A 18 -28.51 1.54 4.53
C ARG A 18 -29.45 1.84 3.35
N ALA A 19 -28.89 1.95 2.15
CA ALA A 19 -29.66 2.17 0.93
C ALA A 19 -30.31 0.89 0.37
N ASN A 20 -29.85 -0.29 0.81
CA ASN A 20 -30.29 -1.59 0.30
C ASN A 20 -30.65 -2.54 1.45
N PRO A 21 -31.78 -2.35 2.15
CA PRO A 21 -32.10 -3.07 3.39
C PRO A 21 -32.38 -4.57 3.21
N GLY A 22 -32.49 -5.04 1.98
CA GLY A 22 -32.66 -6.48 1.66
C GLY A 22 -31.35 -7.21 1.37
N LEU A 23 -30.18 -6.56 1.56
CA LEU A 23 -28.88 -7.16 1.30
C LEU A 23 -28.09 -7.32 2.59
N ASP A 24 -27.33 -8.40 2.68
CA ASP A 24 -26.36 -8.66 3.73
C ASP A 24 -24.96 -8.70 3.14
N VAL A 25 -23.97 -8.21 3.89
CA VAL A 25 -22.56 -8.21 3.48
C VAL A 25 -21.70 -8.77 4.60
N GLN A 26 -20.91 -9.80 4.28
CA GLN A 26 -19.83 -10.27 5.15
C GLN A 26 -18.50 -9.68 4.67
N LEU A 27 -17.89 -8.81 5.44
CA LEU A 27 -16.57 -8.24 5.15
C LEU A 27 -15.47 -9.03 5.87
N ARG A 28 -14.55 -9.61 5.08
CA ARG A 28 -13.33 -10.26 5.60
C ARG A 28 -12.11 -9.40 5.27
N LEU A 29 -11.35 -8.99 6.27
CA LEU A 29 -10.14 -8.19 6.11
C LEU A 29 -8.90 -9.07 6.31
N ILE A 30 -8.05 -9.13 5.27
CA ILE A 30 -6.90 -10.04 5.24
C ILE A 30 -5.69 -9.29 4.70
N ASP A 31 -4.55 -9.42 5.36
CA ASP A 31 -3.28 -8.80 4.98
C ASP A 31 -2.29 -9.78 4.31
N SER A 32 -2.65 -11.07 4.25
CA SER A 32 -1.91 -12.04 3.45
C SER A 32 -2.36 -12.06 1.99
N PHE A 33 -1.47 -12.46 1.10
CA PHE A 33 -1.84 -12.77 -0.26
C PHE A 33 -2.71 -14.03 -0.27
N ILE A 34 -3.95 -13.88 -0.71
CA ILE A 34 -4.80 -15.04 -1.00
C ILE A 34 -4.54 -15.43 -2.43
N ASP A 35 -4.31 -16.73 -2.65
CA ASP A 35 -4.36 -17.30 -3.99
C ASP A 35 -5.80 -17.23 -4.50
N LEU A 36 -6.00 -16.35 -5.48
CA LEU A 36 -7.31 -16.13 -6.10
C LEU A 36 -7.65 -17.23 -7.13
N GLN A 37 -6.82 -18.24 -7.28
CA GLN A 37 -7.07 -19.39 -8.18
C GLN A 37 -7.46 -20.66 -7.42
N GLY A 38 -7.39 -20.64 -6.07
CA GLY A 38 -7.67 -21.79 -5.21
C GLY A 38 -9.13 -21.93 -4.78
N GLU A 39 -9.36 -22.91 -3.90
CA GLU A 39 -10.70 -23.36 -3.42
C GLU A 39 -11.54 -22.27 -2.75
N HIS A 40 -10.92 -21.15 -2.35
CA HIS A 40 -11.61 -20.05 -1.65
C HIS A 40 -12.40 -19.09 -2.56
N LEU A 41 -12.25 -19.20 -3.88
CA LEU A 41 -12.94 -18.32 -4.84
C LEU A 41 -14.46 -18.55 -4.87
N GLY A 42 -14.92 -19.76 -4.56
CA GLY A 42 -16.36 -20.07 -4.49
C GLY A 42 -17.08 -19.48 -3.28
N GLU A 43 -16.33 -19.03 -2.27
CA GLU A 43 -16.88 -18.48 -1.01
C GLU A 43 -16.95 -16.96 -0.98
N VAL A 44 -16.37 -16.26 -1.97
CA VAL A 44 -16.24 -14.80 -1.97
C VAL A 44 -16.77 -14.24 -3.29
N ASP A 45 -17.74 -13.33 -3.21
CA ASP A 45 -18.33 -12.70 -4.40
C ASP A 45 -17.39 -11.63 -4.98
N ILE A 46 -16.74 -10.84 -4.13
CA ILE A 46 -15.90 -9.71 -4.53
C ILE A 46 -14.63 -9.67 -3.67
N VAL A 47 -13.48 -9.55 -4.32
CA VAL A 47 -12.20 -9.32 -3.66
C VAL A 47 -11.66 -7.95 -4.02
N VAL A 48 -11.34 -7.11 -3.04
CA VAL A 48 -10.65 -5.85 -3.28
C VAL A 48 -9.15 -6.05 -3.11
N ARG A 49 -8.41 -5.79 -4.18
CA ARG A 49 -6.95 -5.98 -4.24
C ARG A 49 -6.24 -4.68 -4.58
N ILE A 50 -5.09 -4.46 -3.94
CA ILE A 50 -4.16 -3.37 -4.22
C ILE A 50 -2.87 -3.97 -4.80
N GLY A 51 -2.46 -3.53 -5.96
CA GLY A 51 -1.24 -3.98 -6.63
C GLY A 51 -1.49 -4.67 -7.97
N PRO A 52 -0.45 -5.27 -8.54
CA PRO A 52 -0.54 -5.94 -9.83
C PRO A 52 -1.50 -7.13 -9.77
N LEU A 53 -2.18 -7.34 -10.87
CA LEU A 53 -3.07 -8.49 -11.03
C LEU A 53 -2.29 -9.64 -11.67
N PRO A 54 -2.35 -10.85 -11.12
CA PRO A 54 -1.89 -12.03 -11.82
C PRO A 54 -2.83 -12.34 -12.98
N ASP A 55 -2.33 -13.01 -13.99
CA ASP A 55 -3.16 -13.59 -15.05
C ASP A 55 -4.17 -14.53 -14.41
N SER A 56 -5.45 -14.22 -14.58
CA SER A 56 -6.55 -14.97 -13.97
C SER A 56 -7.81 -14.84 -14.80
N ARG A 57 -8.80 -15.72 -14.55
CA ARG A 57 -10.15 -15.65 -15.14
C ARG A 57 -11.08 -14.65 -14.42
N LEU A 58 -10.52 -13.80 -13.58
CA LEU A 58 -11.29 -12.82 -12.81
C LEU A 58 -11.56 -11.57 -13.65
N VAL A 59 -12.75 -11.06 -13.56
CA VAL A 59 -13.11 -9.75 -14.09
C VAL A 59 -12.61 -8.70 -13.10
N ALA A 60 -11.70 -7.85 -13.56
CA ALA A 60 -11.13 -6.77 -12.77
C ALA A 60 -11.81 -5.44 -13.11
N THR A 61 -12.37 -4.79 -12.10
CA THR A 61 -12.91 -3.44 -12.22
C THR A 61 -11.98 -2.49 -11.47
N PRO A 62 -11.35 -1.50 -12.13
CA PRO A 62 -10.52 -0.52 -11.44
C PRO A 62 -11.42 0.38 -10.57
N LEU A 63 -11.04 0.55 -9.30
CA LEU A 63 -11.75 1.40 -8.35
C LEU A 63 -11.04 2.74 -8.16
N ALA A 64 -9.72 2.71 -8.00
CA ALA A 64 -8.90 3.89 -7.78
C ALA A 64 -7.43 3.59 -8.07
N SER A 65 -6.63 4.63 -8.10
CA SER A 65 -5.17 4.54 -8.01
C SER A 65 -4.69 5.18 -6.71
N MET A 66 -3.59 4.68 -6.16
CA MET A 66 -2.92 5.27 -5.03
C MET A 66 -1.44 5.46 -5.33
N THR A 67 -0.84 6.46 -4.73
CA THR A 67 0.60 6.66 -4.72
C THR A 67 1.17 6.29 -3.36
N ARG A 68 2.48 6.09 -3.31
CA ARG A 68 3.22 5.93 -2.07
C ARG A 68 4.18 7.10 -1.92
N ILE A 69 4.57 7.38 -0.70
CA ILE A 69 5.55 8.42 -0.38
C ILE A 69 6.61 7.86 0.53
N VAL A 70 7.85 8.24 0.29
CA VAL A 70 8.95 7.97 1.21
C VAL A 70 8.95 9.04 2.27
N CYS A 71 8.91 8.64 3.53
CA CYS A 71 8.85 9.57 4.66
C CYS A 71 9.52 9.00 5.90
N ALA A 72 9.82 9.87 6.84
CA ALA A 72 10.31 9.51 8.16
C ALA A 72 9.84 10.55 9.19
N SER A 73 9.85 10.21 10.48
CA SER A 73 9.56 11.20 11.52
C SER A 73 10.67 12.22 11.66
N LEU A 74 10.28 13.43 12.09
CA LEU A 74 11.24 14.51 12.36
C LEU A 74 12.31 14.09 13.39
N GLU A 75 11.92 13.30 14.39
CA GLU A 75 12.85 12.76 15.40
C GLU A 75 13.91 11.86 14.77
N TYR A 76 13.51 10.95 13.89
CA TYR A 76 14.45 10.08 13.18
C TYR A 76 15.45 10.91 12.35
N LEU A 77 14.94 11.89 11.60
CA LEU A 77 15.75 12.73 10.72
C LEU A 77 16.72 13.64 11.50
N ARG A 78 16.33 14.15 12.67
CA ARG A 78 17.24 14.91 13.55
C ARG A 78 18.41 14.06 14.05
N ARG A 79 18.17 12.79 14.31
CA ARG A 79 19.17 11.85 14.83
C ARG A 79 20.07 11.28 13.74
N ARG A 80 19.56 11.05 12.54
CA ARG A 80 20.24 10.32 11.47
C ARG A 80 20.60 11.16 10.26
N GLY A 81 20.18 12.41 10.21
CA GLY A 81 20.28 13.28 9.05
C GLY A 81 19.13 13.10 8.06
N ILE A 82 18.97 14.04 7.15
CA ILE A 82 17.99 14.04 6.08
C ILE A 82 18.68 13.56 4.81
N PRO A 83 18.26 12.42 4.21
CA PRO A 83 18.84 11.98 2.96
C PRO A 83 18.47 12.95 1.83
N ARG A 84 19.48 13.39 1.07
CA ARG A 84 19.33 14.37 -0.02
C ARG A 84 19.00 13.71 -1.36
N SER A 85 19.26 12.42 -1.49
CA SER A 85 18.95 11.65 -2.69
C SER A 85 18.51 10.24 -2.31
N PRO A 86 17.79 9.52 -3.20
CA PRO A 86 17.43 8.13 -2.97
C PRO A 86 18.63 7.19 -2.72
N LEU A 87 19.79 7.50 -3.25
CA LEU A 87 21.02 6.70 -3.03
C LEU A 87 21.48 6.76 -1.57
N GLU A 88 21.24 7.87 -0.88
CA GLU A 88 21.61 8.02 0.53
C GLU A 88 20.76 7.15 1.48
N LEU A 89 19.68 6.51 0.98
CA LEU A 89 18.93 5.51 1.74
C LEU A 89 19.83 4.36 2.24
N GLU A 90 20.94 4.08 1.56
CA GLU A 90 21.94 3.10 2.01
C GLU A 90 22.59 3.44 3.36
N GLN A 91 22.40 4.67 3.85
CA GLN A 91 22.87 5.13 5.17
C GLN A 91 21.75 5.09 6.23
N HIS A 92 20.52 4.82 5.82
CA HIS A 92 19.33 4.87 6.68
C HIS A 92 18.75 3.48 6.95
N ASP A 93 18.13 3.35 8.12
CA ASP A 93 17.32 2.19 8.45
C ASP A 93 15.96 2.30 7.74
N GLY A 94 15.46 1.19 7.18
CA GLY A 94 14.20 1.12 6.45
C GLY A 94 13.11 0.37 7.21
N LEU A 95 11.87 0.70 6.86
CA LEU A 95 10.65 0.02 7.26
C LEU A 95 9.91 -0.33 5.98
N ASP A 96 9.71 -1.60 5.69
CA ASP A 96 9.18 -1.99 4.38
C ASP A 96 8.14 -3.11 4.47
N TRP A 97 7.42 -3.24 3.38
CA TRP A 97 6.44 -4.29 3.22
C TRP A 97 7.13 -5.66 3.22
N ASP A 98 6.51 -6.63 3.88
CA ASP A 98 6.93 -8.03 3.82
C ASP A 98 6.64 -8.59 2.43
N SER A 99 7.61 -8.46 1.54
CA SER A 99 7.55 -8.93 0.16
C SER A 99 8.22 -10.30 0.08
N LEU A 100 7.52 -11.26 -0.48
CA LEU A 100 8.05 -12.61 -0.72
C LEU A 100 9.20 -12.67 -1.75
N ALA A 101 9.47 -11.56 -2.45
CA ALA A 101 10.47 -11.49 -3.50
C ALA A 101 11.55 -10.45 -3.20
N PRO A 102 12.80 -10.82 -2.91
CA PRO A 102 13.94 -9.91 -2.95
C PRO A 102 14.27 -9.51 -4.41
N PRO A 103 14.93 -8.36 -4.63
CA PRO A 103 15.54 -7.51 -3.63
C PRO A 103 14.57 -6.45 -3.09
N TYR A 104 14.59 -6.24 -1.78
CA TYR A 104 13.90 -5.14 -1.10
C TYR A 104 14.52 -3.82 -1.54
N ALA A 105 14.04 -3.27 -2.64
CA ALA A 105 14.52 -2.03 -3.19
C ALA A 105 13.34 -1.19 -3.68
N TRP A 106 13.38 0.07 -3.33
CA TRP A 106 12.41 1.05 -3.80
C TRP A 106 12.85 1.60 -5.14
N ARG A 107 11.89 1.78 -6.03
CA ARG A 107 12.14 2.27 -7.38
C ARG A 107 12.00 3.79 -7.40
N PHE A 108 12.99 4.46 -7.96
CA PHE A 108 12.98 5.90 -8.21
C PHE A 108 13.38 6.16 -9.66
N GLU A 109 12.85 7.23 -10.21
CA GLU A 109 13.31 7.76 -11.48
C GLU A 109 14.24 8.95 -11.17
N VAL A 110 15.53 8.79 -11.41
CA VAL A 110 16.54 9.83 -11.20
C VAL A 110 17.17 10.15 -12.54
N ASP A 111 17.08 11.40 -12.99
CA ASP A 111 17.58 11.86 -14.29
C ASP A 111 17.08 11.02 -15.48
N GLY A 112 15.79 10.67 -15.46
CA GLY A 112 15.15 9.84 -16.49
C GLY A 112 15.59 8.37 -16.51
N LYS A 113 16.28 7.91 -15.47
CA LYS A 113 16.71 6.51 -15.34
C LYS A 113 16.11 5.88 -14.10
N LEU A 114 15.61 4.65 -14.29
CA LEU A 114 15.13 3.85 -13.17
C LEU A 114 16.30 3.41 -12.28
N GLN A 115 16.23 3.78 -11.02
CA GLN A 115 17.20 3.38 -9.99
C GLN A 115 16.52 2.56 -8.91
N LEU A 116 17.18 1.50 -8.47
CA LEU A 116 16.78 0.68 -7.33
C LEU A 116 17.60 1.10 -6.11
N CYS A 117 16.95 1.73 -5.15
CA CYS A 117 17.58 2.19 -3.92
C CYS A 117 17.04 1.38 -2.74
N LYS A 118 17.93 0.98 -1.84
CA LYS A 118 17.56 0.18 -0.68
C LYS A 118 18.10 0.82 0.60
N PRO A 119 17.37 0.74 1.69
CA PRO A 119 17.89 1.10 3.00
C PRO A 119 19.10 0.25 3.41
N LYS A 120 19.93 0.78 4.29
CA LYS A 120 21.07 0.06 4.87
C LYS A 120 20.69 -1.31 5.43
N ARG A 121 19.55 -1.36 6.09
CA ARG A 121 18.89 -2.56 6.60
C ARG A 121 17.41 -2.30 6.78
N LEU A 122 16.62 -3.35 6.76
CA LEU A 122 15.23 -3.28 7.18
C LEU A 122 15.14 -3.57 8.68
N ARG A 123 14.74 -2.56 9.46
CA ARG A 123 14.52 -2.73 10.90
C ARG A 123 13.23 -3.46 11.20
N GLN A 124 12.25 -3.26 10.33
CA GLN A 124 10.97 -3.96 10.41
C GLN A 124 10.45 -4.21 9.00
N THR A 125 9.92 -5.40 8.82
CA THR A 125 9.05 -5.75 7.72
C THR A 125 7.67 -6.12 8.27
N SER A 126 6.62 -5.83 7.52
CA SER A 126 5.27 -6.19 7.89
C SER A 126 4.39 -6.32 6.65
N ASN A 127 3.45 -7.26 6.68
CA ASN A 127 2.36 -7.34 5.70
C ASN A 127 1.22 -6.35 5.97
N ASN A 128 1.36 -5.51 7.00
CA ASN A 128 0.38 -4.50 7.38
C ASN A 128 1.02 -3.09 7.41
N ALA A 129 0.57 -2.21 6.49
CA ALA A 129 1.14 -0.87 6.36
C ALA A 129 0.93 0.03 7.59
N GLU A 130 -0.09 -0.22 8.39
CA GLU A 130 -0.37 0.54 9.61
C GLU A 130 0.70 0.30 10.68
N THR A 131 1.21 -0.93 10.78
CA THR A 131 2.36 -1.25 11.64
C THR A 131 3.62 -0.49 11.23
N LEU A 132 3.85 -0.36 9.92
CA LEU A 132 4.99 0.41 9.40
C LEU A 132 4.82 1.91 9.65
N LEU A 133 3.59 2.43 9.54
CA LEU A 133 3.28 3.82 9.90
C LEU A 133 3.60 4.11 11.37
N PHE A 134 3.14 3.26 12.30
CA PHE A 134 3.45 3.43 13.73
C PHE A 134 4.95 3.41 13.99
N SER A 135 5.68 2.54 13.33
CA SER A 135 7.14 2.45 13.47
C SER A 135 7.87 3.67 12.89
N ALA A 136 7.36 4.22 11.79
CA ALA A 136 7.90 5.46 11.22
C ALA A 136 7.67 6.65 12.17
N LEU A 137 6.46 6.78 12.72
CA LEU A 137 6.13 7.81 13.72
C LEU A 137 6.98 7.67 14.99
N ALA A 138 7.26 6.45 15.43
CA ALA A 138 8.15 6.16 16.55
C ALA A 138 9.64 6.36 16.24
N GLY A 139 10.00 6.88 15.07
CA GLY A 139 11.39 7.21 14.73
C GLY A 139 12.29 6.01 14.49
N LEU A 140 11.76 4.87 14.04
CA LEU A 140 12.54 3.67 13.83
C LEU A 140 13.25 3.62 12.47
N GLY A 141 12.79 4.37 11.46
CA GLY A 141 13.38 4.35 10.13
C GLY A 141 12.62 5.19 9.10
N VAL A 142 13.08 5.09 7.87
CA VAL A 142 12.43 5.62 6.68
C VAL A 142 11.43 4.59 6.18
N ALA A 143 10.22 5.01 5.85
CA ALA A 143 9.14 4.14 5.38
C ALA A 143 8.63 4.56 4.00
N HIS A 144 8.15 3.60 3.22
CA HIS A 144 7.48 3.82 1.94
C HIS A 144 5.98 3.51 2.10
N LEU A 145 5.20 4.53 2.42
CA LEU A 145 3.80 4.41 2.86
C LEU A 145 2.80 4.88 1.80
N PRO A 146 1.59 4.29 1.76
CA PRO A 146 0.49 4.82 0.97
C PRO A 146 0.14 6.25 1.39
N THR A 147 -0.06 7.14 0.40
CA THR A 147 -0.37 8.56 0.67
C THR A 147 -1.69 8.74 1.42
N TRP A 148 -2.71 7.93 1.12
CA TRP A 148 -4.00 7.98 1.83
C TRP A 148 -3.88 7.69 3.34
N MET A 149 -2.82 6.97 3.75
CA MET A 149 -2.57 6.64 5.16
C MET A 149 -1.67 7.68 5.85
N SER A 150 -0.68 8.19 5.13
CA SER A 150 0.34 9.11 5.68
C SER A 150 -0.04 10.59 5.62
N SER A 151 -1.02 10.98 4.76
CA SER A 151 -1.34 12.40 4.49
C SER A 151 -1.61 13.23 5.73
N GLU A 152 -2.37 12.72 6.68
CA GLU A 152 -2.71 13.43 7.92
C GLU A 152 -1.46 13.70 8.78
N HIS A 153 -0.58 12.71 8.90
CA HIS A 153 0.69 12.83 9.64
C HIS A 153 1.69 13.75 8.93
N LEU A 154 1.68 13.76 7.59
CA LEU A 154 2.47 14.70 6.80
C LEU A 154 1.99 16.15 7.01
N GLN A 155 0.66 16.37 6.97
CA GLN A 155 0.06 17.69 7.21
C GLN A 155 0.35 18.23 8.61
N ARG A 156 0.39 17.35 9.61
CA ARG A 156 0.74 17.71 11.00
C ARG A 156 2.23 17.86 11.24
N GLY A 157 3.08 17.57 10.25
CA GLY A 157 4.54 17.58 10.40
C GLY A 157 5.10 16.46 11.28
N GLU A 158 4.31 15.45 11.62
CA GLU A 158 4.74 14.27 12.36
C GLU A 158 5.62 13.37 11.49
N LEU A 159 5.33 13.32 10.20
CA LEU A 159 6.15 12.73 9.16
C LEU A 159 6.63 13.81 8.19
N ILE A 160 7.85 13.68 7.75
CA ILE A 160 8.48 14.56 6.76
C ILE A 160 8.62 13.78 5.46
N PRO A 161 8.07 14.29 4.35
CA PRO A 161 8.25 13.66 3.04
C PRO A 161 9.69 13.83 2.57
N LEU A 162 10.22 12.79 1.92
CA LEU A 162 11.57 12.78 1.40
C LEU A 162 11.52 12.78 -0.13
N PHE A 163 12.49 13.45 -0.76
CA PHE A 163 12.72 13.50 -2.21
C PHE A 163 11.62 14.21 -3.04
N CYS A 164 10.64 14.86 -2.42
CA CYS A 164 9.56 15.56 -3.14
C CYS A 164 10.05 16.81 -3.88
N GLU A 165 10.99 17.55 -3.30
CA GLU A 165 11.55 18.76 -3.91
C GLU A 165 12.36 18.48 -5.17
N GLN A 166 12.83 17.28 -5.34
CA GLN A 166 13.62 16.82 -6.48
C GLN A 166 12.74 16.27 -7.62
N GLY A 167 11.42 16.40 -7.49
CA GLY A 167 10.49 15.85 -8.48
C GLY A 167 10.53 14.32 -8.60
N LEU A 168 11.04 13.67 -7.56
CA LEU A 168 11.19 12.22 -7.51
C LEU A 168 10.00 11.58 -6.76
N PRO A 169 8.84 11.41 -7.40
CA PRO A 169 7.81 10.57 -6.83
C PRO A 169 8.31 9.12 -6.87
N PRO A 170 7.94 8.30 -5.90
CA PRO A 170 8.08 6.87 -6.06
C PRO A 170 7.33 6.44 -7.31
N VAL A 171 8.00 5.66 -8.12
CA VAL A 171 7.57 5.25 -9.45
C VAL A 171 6.28 4.44 -9.35
N GLU A 172 5.32 4.83 -10.18
CA GLU A 172 4.05 4.20 -10.51
C GLU A 172 2.92 4.26 -9.46
N PRO A 173 1.79 4.82 -9.85
CA PRO A 173 0.57 4.67 -9.07
C PRO A 173 0.18 3.20 -9.00
N VAL A 174 -0.16 2.75 -7.82
CA VAL A 174 -0.63 1.38 -7.59
C VAL A 174 -2.15 1.38 -7.73
N SER A 175 -2.66 0.55 -8.61
CA SER A 175 -4.10 0.44 -8.83
C SER A 175 -4.79 -0.41 -7.76
N ILE A 176 -6.02 -0.04 -7.48
CA ILE A 176 -6.94 -0.74 -6.58
C ILE A 176 -8.07 -1.30 -7.45
N TYR A 177 -8.32 -2.59 -7.34
CA TYR A 177 -9.31 -3.30 -8.14
C TYR A 177 -10.34 -4.01 -7.27
N ALA A 178 -11.57 -4.05 -7.76
CA ALA A 178 -12.56 -5.05 -7.37
C ALA A 178 -12.48 -6.22 -8.35
N LEU A 179 -12.29 -7.43 -7.84
CA LEU A 179 -12.19 -8.66 -8.60
C LEU A 179 -13.39 -9.53 -8.30
N ARG A 180 -13.98 -10.12 -9.33
CA ARG A 180 -15.08 -11.09 -9.23
C ARG A 180 -14.90 -12.20 -10.24
N LEU A 181 -15.51 -13.34 -9.98
CA LEU A 181 -15.61 -14.39 -11.00
C LEU A 181 -16.45 -13.89 -12.19
N GLU A 182 -16.06 -14.31 -13.37
CA GLU A 182 -16.90 -14.15 -14.55
C GLU A 182 -18.17 -15.02 -14.34
N ARG A 183 -19.32 -14.39 -14.22
CA ARG A 183 -20.58 -15.12 -14.22
C ARG A 183 -20.86 -15.53 -15.66
N GLU A 184 -20.94 -16.84 -15.92
CA GLU A 184 -21.59 -17.32 -17.14
C GLU A 184 -22.98 -16.69 -17.17
N ALA A 185 -23.31 -16.07 -18.31
CA ALA A 185 -24.65 -15.52 -18.51
C ALA A 185 -25.63 -16.66 -18.35
N SER A 186 -26.43 -16.67 -17.29
CA SER A 186 -27.56 -17.62 -17.20
C SER A 186 -28.40 -17.48 -18.47
N PRO A 187 -28.61 -18.55 -19.25
CA PRO A 187 -29.52 -18.49 -20.37
C PRO A 187 -30.91 -18.09 -19.85
N ARG A 188 -31.51 -17.09 -20.49
CA ARG A 188 -32.88 -16.64 -20.22
C ARG A 188 -33.89 -17.73 -20.58
#